data_bed014c1b66b94e3f6bf9992bd95dcff
#
_entry.id   bed014c1b66b94e3f6bf9992bd95dcff
#
_cell.length_a   1.000
_cell.length_b   1.000
_cell.length_c   1.000
_cell.angle_alpha   90.00
_cell.angle_beta   90.00
_cell.angle_gamma   90.00
#
_symmetry.space_group_name_H-M   'P 1'
#
loop_
_entity.id
_entity.type
_entity.pdbx_description
1 polymer ?
#
loop_
_entity_poly.entity_id
_entity_poly.type
_entity_poly.pdbx_seq_one_letter_code
_entity_poly.pdbx_strand_id
1 'polypeptide(L)'
;MNLKSDFDKAYIKANEVLVRSSTIQSFPFSSKKLVKEQSQIICRSYGSAKKYGINITDFGSESATIFRFGGRSIIFYDETKPEPHITFSILHEFGHAILEHDFTKKNGENYHRYEVETNFFAAQLLMPEQIIREIQKRGKRINSLFLQSTFGVSAQAAEKRIETLAKMNSEWRSENEKEFDDVILFRYADFLNKVCPNKYDYDFEYEYARQQERDNWY
;
A
#
# COMPACT_ATOMS: atom_id res chain seq x y z
N MET A 1 -17.10 -25.69 2.16
CA MET A 1 -15.64 -25.75 2.37
C MET A 1 -15.14 -24.32 2.45
N ASN A 2 -14.81 -23.81 3.67
CA ASN A 2 -14.30 -22.43 3.77
C ASN A 2 -12.92 -22.37 3.09
N LEU A 3 -12.84 -21.77 1.92
CA LEU A 3 -11.60 -21.52 1.20
C LEU A 3 -10.77 -20.50 2.02
N LYS A 4 -9.53 -20.85 2.32
CA LYS A 4 -8.59 -19.97 3.03
C LYS A 4 -8.22 -18.77 2.13
N SER A 5 -8.05 -17.57 2.72
CA SER A 5 -7.60 -16.39 2.00
C SER A 5 -6.22 -16.60 1.37
N ASP A 6 -6.05 -16.13 0.14
CA ASP A 6 -4.79 -16.22 -0.61
C ASP A 6 -3.94 -14.97 -0.34
N PHE A 7 -3.29 -14.98 0.83
CA PHE A 7 -2.41 -13.87 1.22
C PHE A 7 -1.17 -13.76 0.34
N ASP A 8 -0.65 -14.88 -0.16
CA ASP A 8 0.55 -14.92 -1.01
C ASP A 8 0.26 -14.19 -2.32
N LYS A 9 -0.89 -14.50 -2.96
CA LYS A 9 -1.33 -13.80 -4.17
C LYS A 9 -1.50 -12.31 -3.93
N ALA A 10 -2.16 -11.92 -2.83
CA ALA A 10 -2.37 -10.52 -2.50
C ALA A 10 -1.06 -9.78 -2.23
N TYR A 11 -0.10 -10.41 -1.55
CA TYR A 11 1.22 -9.88 -1.28
C TYR A 11 2.04 -9.67 -2.56
N ILE A 12 2.15 -10.71 -3.38
CA ILE A 12 2.88 -10.67 -4.66
C ILE A 12 2.29 -9.58 -5.57
N LYS A 13 0.96 -9.52 -5.72
CA LYS A 13 0.31 -8.52 -6.56
C LYS A 13 0.50 -7.09 -6.06
N ALA A 14 0.48 -6.86 -4.75
CA ALA A 14 0.80 -5.55 -4.19
C ALA A 14 2.26 -5.16 -4.45
N ASN A 15 3.20 -6.08 -4.28
CA ASN A 15 4.61 -5.86 -4.54
C ASN A 15 4.90 -5.62 -6.04
N GLU A 16 4.23 -6.33 -6.95
CA GLU A 16 4.30 -6.03 -8.39
C GLU A 16 3.89 -4.58 -8.70
N VAL A 17 2.81 -4.09 -8.06
CA VAL A 17 2.38 -2.70 -8.22
C VAL A 17 3.42 -1.73 -7.67
N LEU A 18 3.96 -1.98 -6.46
CA LEU A 18 5.00 -1.16 -5.85
C LEU A 18 6.24 -1.03 -6.73
N VAL A 19 6.65 -2.12 -7.38
CA VAL A 19 7.85 -2.15 -8.23
C VAL A 19 7.60 -1.50 -9.60
N ARG A 20 6.43 -1.69 -10.19
CA ARG A 20 6.15 -1.25 -11.58
C ARG A 20 5.56 0.15 -11.68
N SER A 21 4.92 0.66 -10.63
CA SER A 21 4.23 1.95 -10.69
C SER A 21 5.19 3.12 -10.87
N SER A 22 4.91 3.99 -11.83
CA SER A 22 5.59 5.26 -12.00
C SER A 22 5.09 6.33 -11.02
N THR A 23 3.88 6.16 -10.47
CA THR A 23 3.27 7.08 -9.51
C THR A 23 3.83 6.95 -8.09
N ILE A 24 4.14 5.71 -7.66
CA ILE A 24 4.63 5.48 -6.31
C ILE A 24 6.16 5.70 -6.30
N GLN A 25 6.57 6.93 -6.06
CA GLN A 25 8.00 7.29 -5.91
C GLN A 25 8.40 7.44 -4.44
N SER A 26 7.43 7.70 -3.56
CA SER A 26 7.62 7.94 -2.13
C SER A 26 6.29 7.74 -1.40
N PHE A 27 6.30 7.79 -0.07
CA PHE A 27 5.11 7.72 0.77
C PHE A 27 4.91 9.04 1.53
N PRO A 28 3.66 9.48 1.73
CA PRO A 28 2.43 8.96 1.12
C PRO A 28 2.34 9.26 -0.38
N PHE A 29 1.57 8.47 -1.11
CA PHE A 29 1.31 8.64 -2.55
C PHE A 29 -0.19 8.82 -2.86
N SER A 30 -0.52 9.22 -4.09
CA SER A 30 -1.92 9.41 -4.51
C SER A 30 -2.51 8.13 -5.11
N SER A 31 -3.48 7.53 -4.41
CA SER A 31 -4.23 6.37 -4.91
C SER A 31 -4.95 6.67 -6.23
N LYS A 32 -5.48 7.89 -6.39
CA LYS A 32 -6.18 8.34 -7.60
C LYS A 32 -5.24 8.40 -8.82
N LYS A 33 -3.97 8.80 -8.62
CA LYS A 33 -2.96 8.78 -9.69
C LYS A 33 -2.52 7.36 -10.01
N LEU A 34 -2.33 6.51 -8.99
CA LEU A 34 -1.98 5.10 -9.18
C LEU A 34 -3.03 4.36 -10.01
N VAL A 35 -4.30 4.51 -9.67
CA VAL A 35 -5.39 3.87 -10.44
C VAL A 35 -5.39 4.30 -11.91
N LYS A 36 -5.02 5.56 -12.21
CA LYS A 36 -4.94 6.05 -13.60
C LYS A 36 -3.85 5.38 -14.45
N GLU A 37 -2.84 4.79 -13.85
CA GLU A 37 -1.82 4.02 -14.58
C GLU A 37 -2.43 2.78 -15.23
N GLN A 38 -3.55 2.29 -14.70
CA GLN A 38 -4.28 1.15 -15.24
C GLN A 38 -5.31 1.64 -16.28
N SER A 39 -5.03 1.45 -17.56
CA SER A 39 -5.83 1.96 -18.67
C SER A 39 -7.31 1.52 -18.64
N GLN A 40 -7.61 0.41 -17.95
CA GLN A 40 -8.95 -0.16 -17.88
C GLN A 40 -9.71 0.23 -16.58
N ILE A 41 -9.06 0.98 -15.66
CA ILE A 41 -9.67 1.36 -14.37
C ILE A 41 -9.77 2.88 -14.30
N ILE A 42 -10.94 3.39 -13.97
CA ILE A 42 -11.22 4.82 -13.82
C ILE A 42 -11.63 5.07 -12.38
N CYS A 43 -11.16 6.17 -11.78
CA CYS A 43 -11.57 6.61 -10.46
C CYS A 43 -12.40 7.90 -10.54
N ARG A 44 -13.55 7.94 -9.85
CA ARG A 44 -14.51 9.05 -9.84
C ARG A 44 -15.12 9.24 -8.45
N SER A 45 -15.48 10.48 -8.13
CA SER A 45 -16.23 10.76 -6.90
C SER A 45 -17.71 10.35 -7.01
N TYR A 46 -18.37 10.12 -5.91
CA TYR A 46 -19.80 9.84 -5.83
C TYR A 46 -20.63 10.95 -6.48
N GLY A 47 -20.26 12.22 -6.27
CA GLY A 47 -20.94 13.36 -6.91
C GLY A 47 -20.92 13.32 -8.43
N SER A 48 -20.01 12.54 -9.06
CA SER A 48 -19.98 12.38 -10.52
C SER A 48 -20.78 11.16 -11.01
N ALA A 49 -21.29 10.30 -10.15
CA ALA A 49 -21.95 9.02 -10.50
C ALA A 49 -23.18 9.20 -11.41
N LYS A 50 -23.95 10.28 -11.20
CA LYS A 50 -25.13 10.60 -12.02
C LYS A 50 -24.80 10.69 -13.53
N LYS A 51 -23.59 11.11 -13.90
CA LYS A 51 -23.14 11.16 -15.30
C LYS A 51 -23.02 9.77 -15.95
N TYR A 52 -22.97 8.74 -15.14
CA TYR A 52 -22.88 7.32 -15.53
C TYR A 52 -24.21 6.59 -15.34
N GLY A 53 -25.30 7.32 -15.03
CA GLY A 53 -26.63 6.73 -14.81
C GLY A 53 -26.76 5.98 -13.49
N ILE A 54 -25.86 6.24 -12.52
CA ILE A 54 -25.83 5.58 -11.21
C ILE A 54 -26.37 6.57 -10.17
N ASN A 55 -27.28 6.10 -9.31
CA ASN A 55 -27.75 6.86 -8.17
C ASN A 55 -26.81 6.68 -6.98
N ILE A 56 -26.60 7.76 -6.19
CA ILE A 56 -25.76 7.71 -4.98
C ILE A 56 -26.29 6.68 -3.98
N THR A 57 -27.61 6.47 -3.93
CA THR A 57 -28.25 5.44 -3.08
C THR A 57 -27.81 4.00 -3.42
N ASP A 58 -27.34 3.76 -4.64
CA ASP A 58 -26.87 2.44 -5.06
C ASP A 58 -25.53 2.02 -4.42
N PHE A 59 -24.80 3.02 -3.85
CA PHE A 59 -23.54 2.76 -3.13
C PHE A 59 -23.77 2.28 -1.68
N GLY A 60 -24.98 2.42 -1.16
CA GLY A 60 -25.28 2.08 0.23
C GLY A 60 -24.47 2.91 1.23
N SER A 61 -23.86 2.26 2.23
CA SER A 61 -23.01 2.87 3.24
C SER A 61 -21.51 2.75 2.94
N GLU A 62 -21.14 2.23 1.78
CA GLU A 62 -19.76 1.98 1.40
C GLU A 62 -19.03 3.31 1.11
N SER A 63 -17.74 3.36 1.43
CA SER A 63 -16.92 4.55 1.19
C SER A 63 -16.27 4.57 -0.19
N ALA A 64 -16.22 3.43 -0.85
CA ALA A 64 -15.91 3.27 -2.26
C ALA A 64 -16.60 2.00 -2.79
N THR A 65 -16.79 1.94 -4.11
CA THR A 65 -17.40 0.78 -4.77
C THR A 65 -16.90 0.71 -6.22
N ILE A 66 -16.60 -0.51 -6.67
CA ILE A 66 -16.18 -0.75 -8.05
C ILE A 66 -17.34 -1.29 -8.91
N PHE A 67 -17.47 -0.76 -10.12
CA PHE A 67 -18.43 -1.20 -11.14
C PHE A 67 -17.73 -1.57 -12.44
N ARG A 68 -18.29 -2.53 -13.17
CA ARG A 68 -17.84 -2.86 -14.54
C ARG A 68 -18.80 -2.31 -15.57
N PHE A 69 -18.24 -1.58 -16.56
CA PHE A 69 -18.97 -1.03 -17.70
C PHE A 69 -18.17 -1.25 -18.98
N GLY A 70 -18.73 -2.03 -19.92
CA GLY A 70 -18.18 -2.15 -21.27
C GLY A 70 -16.68 -2.54 -21.31
N GLY A 71 -16.27 -3.47 -20.45
CA GLY A 71 -14.87 -3.92 -20.35
C GLY A 71 -13.94 -3.02 -19.53
N ARG A 72 -14.47 -1.92 -18.94
CA ARG A 72 -13.75 -1.05 -18.02
C ARG A 72 -14.31 -1.16 -16.60
N SER A 73 -13.47 -0.92 -15.61
CA SER A 73 -13.88 -0.80 -14.22
C SER A 73 -13.90 0.67 -13.81
N ILE A 74 -14.92 1.09 -13.05
CA ILE A 74 -15.00 2.43 -12.47
C ILE A 74 -15.07 2.28 -10.95
N ILE A 75 -14.11 2.85 -10.26
CA ILE A 75 -14.12 2.98 -8.80
C ILE A 75 -14.76 4.31 -8.46
N PHE A 76 -15.91 4.28 -7.79
CA PHE A 76 -16.51 5.46 -7.21
C PHE A 76 -16.14 5.54 -5.74
N TYR A 77 -15.84 6.76 -5.24
CA TYR A 77 -15.48 7.00 -3.84
C TYR A 77 -16.25 8.17 -3.25
N ASP A 78 -16.51 8.11 -1.95
CA ASP A 78 -17.14 9.19 -1.18
C ASP A 78 -16.11 10.29 -0.90
N GLU A 79 -16.19 11.39 -1.64
CA GLU A 79 -15.30 12.56 -1.50
C GLU A 79 -15.49 13.34 -0.20
N THR A 80 -16.52 13.02 0.59
CA THR A 80 -16.76 13.70 1.88
C THR A 80 -15.95 13.10 3.03
N LYS A 81 -15.35 11.93 2.84
CA LYS A 81 -14.54 11.27 3.86
C LYS A 81 -13.14 11.87 3.97
N PRO A 82 -12.43 11.69 5.09
CA PRO A 82 -11.04 12.10 5.24
C PRO A 82 -10.12 11.42 4.20
N GLU A 83 -9.11 12.14 3.70
CA GLU A 83 -8.23 11.64 2.63
C GLU A 83 -7.55 10.28 2.94
N PRO A 84 -7.07 9.98 4.17
CA PRO A 84 -6.55 8.65 4.48
C PRO A 84 -7.58 7.53 4.31
N HIS A 85 -8.85 7.81 4.61
CA HIS A 85 -9.96 6.88 4.42
C HIS A 85 -10.28 6.69 2.94
N ILE A 86 -10.38 7.80 2.18
CA ILE A 86 -10.58 7.77 0.71
C ILE A 86 -9.47 6.94 0.05
N THR A 87 -8.22 7.22 0.41
CA THR A 87 -7.04 6.53 -0.15
C THR A 87 -7.12 5.02 0.09
N PHE A 88 -7.41 4.61 1.32
CA PHE A 88 -7.56 3.18 1.66
C PHE A 88 -8.71 2.54 0.88
N SER A 89 -9.88 3.18 0.85
CA SER A 89 -11.06 2.65 0.17
C SER A 89 -10.86 2.50 -1.35
N ILE A 90 -10.21 3.48 -2.00
CA ILE A 90 -9.86 3.37 -3.43
C ILE A 90 -8.91 2.20 -3.67
N LEU A 91 -7.88 2.01 -2.82
CA LEU A 91 -6.93 0.90 -2.97
C LEU A 91 -7.54 -0.46 -2.66
N HIS A 92 -8.54 -0.51 -1.78
CA HIS A 92 -9.34 -1.70 -1.53
C HIS A 92 -10.09 -2.12 -2.80
N GLU A 93 -10.84 -1.22 -3.41
CA GLU A 93 -11.56 -1.49 -4.66
C GLU A 93 -10.60 -1.79 -5.83
N PHE A 94 -9.46 -1.12 -5.87
CA PHE A 94 -8.38 -1.42 -6.81
C PHE A 94 -7.85 -2.84 -6.61
N GLY A 95 -7.74 -3.30 -5.36
CA GLY A 95 -7.36 -4.66 -5.00
C GLY A 95 -8.32 -5.69 -5.59
N HIS A 96 -9.63 -5.47 -5.52
CA HIS A 96 -10.61 -6.35 -6.15
C HIS A 96 -10.37 -6.51 -7.67
N ALA A 97 -10.01 -5.43 -8.36
CA ALA A 97 -9.71 -5.48 -9.79
C ALA A 97 -8.40 -6.22 -10.09
N ILE A 98 -7.32 -5.94 -9.34
CA ILE A 98 -5.98 -6.52 -9.57
C ILE A 98 -5.94 -8.01 -9.18
N LEU A 99 -6.67 -8.40 -8.15
CA LEU A 99 -6.79 -9.79 -7.68
C LEU A 99 -7.80 -10.60 -8.51
N GLU A 100 -8.50 -9.94 -9.46
CA GLU A 100 -9.49 -10.54 -10.35
C GLU A 100 -10.66 -11.17 -9.57
N HIS A 101 -11.08 -10.55 -8.47
CA HIS A 101 -12.21 -11.04 -7.70
C HIS A 101 -13.53 -10.90 -8.46
N ASP A 102 -14.41 -11.90 -8.31
CA ASP A 102 -15.78 -11.79 -8.80
C ASP A 102 -16.63 -11.00 -7.78
N PHE A 103 -16.70 -9.69 -7.96
CA PHE A 103 -17.48 -8.79 -7.11
C PHE A 103 -18.94 -8.63 -7.54
N THR A 104 -19.42 -9.40 -8.53
CA THR A 104 -20.83 -9.39 -8.92
C THR A 104 -21.73 -10.06 -7.88
N LYS A 105 -21.15 -10.87 -7.00
CA LYS A 105 -21.84 -11.63 -5.94
C LYS A 105 -21.38 -11.17 -4.55
N LYS A 106 -21.84 -9.99 -4.12
CA LYS A 106 -21.49 -9.42 -2.79
C LYS A 106 -21.86 -10.28 -1.56
N ASN A 107 -22.64 -11.34 -1.72
CA ASN A 107 -23.06 -12.25 -0.63
C ASN A 107 -22.67 -13.71 -0.90
N GLY A 108 -21.71 -13.97 -1.81
CA GLY A 108 -21.25 -15.32 -2.11
C GLY A 108 -20.33 -15.90 -1.02
N GLU A 109 -20.14 -17.22 -1.05
CA GLU A 109 -19.25 -17.94 -0.11
C GLU A 109 -17.81 -17.36 -0.07
N ASN A 110 -17.37 -16.74 -1.16
CA ASN A 110 -16.03 -16.16 -1.28
C ASN A 110 -15.95 -14.69 -0.87
N TYR A 111 -17.07 -14.02 -0.59
CA TYR A 111 -17.09 -12.58 -0.34
C TYR A 111 -16.17 -12.19 0.83
N HIS A 112 -16.31 -12.85 1.98
CA HIS A 112 -15.47 -12.57 3.15
C HIS A 112 -13.97 -12.78 2.87
N ARG A 113 -13.63 -13.80 2.09
CA ARG A 113 -12.24 -14.06 1.66
C ARG A 113 -11.71 -12.91 0.82
N TYR A 114 -12.45 -12.46 -0.17
CA TYR A 114 -12.07 -11.36 -1.04
C TYR A 114 -11.85 -10.05 -0.28
N GLU A 115 -12.72 -9.76 0.69
CA GLU A 115 -12.56 -8.59 1.58
C GLU A 115 -11.27 -8.63 2.39
N VAL A 116 -10.90 -9.81 2.90
CA VAL A 116 -9.66 -9.99 3.65
C VAL A 116 -8.43 -9.82 2.75
N GLU A 117 -8.47 -10.41 1.55
CA GLU A 117 -7.38 -10.31 0.57
C GLU A 117 -7.17 -8.86 0.07
N THR A 118 -8.25 -8.13 -0.22
CA THR A 118 -8.15 -6.72 -0.64
C THR A 118 -7.70 -5.79 0.46
N ASN A 119 -8.15 -6.02 1.70
CA ASN A 119 -7.65 -5.26 2.86
C ASN A 119 -6.15 -5.47 3.05
N PHE A 120 -5.67 -6.70 2.89
CA PHE A 120 -4.26 -7.02 2.98
C PHE A 120 -3.47 -6.37 1.83
N PHE A 121 -3.96 -6.45 0.60
CA PHE A 121 -3.38 -5.83 -0.58
C PHE A 121 -3.24 -4.30 -0.41
N ALA A 122 -4.33 -3.61 0.00
CA ALA A 122 -4.32 -2.17 0.24
C ALA A 122 -3.33 -1.77 1.35
N ALA A 123 -3.28 -2.54 2.44
CA ALA A 123 -2.36 -2.31 3.53
C ALA A 123 -0.89 -2.52 3.11
N GLN A 124 -0.61 -3.52 2.27
CA GLN A 124 0.73 -3.77 1.73
C GLN A 124 1.18 -2.64 0.79
N LEU A 125 0.28 -2.11 -0.06
CA LEU A 125 0.59 -0.95 -0.91
C LEU A 125 0.90 0.30 -0.10
N LEU A 126 0.09 0.61 0.92
CA LEU A 126 0.21 1.84 1.71
C LEU A 126 1.39 1.79 2.67
N MET A 127 1.65 0.64 3.25
CA MET A 127 2.62 0.42 4.32
C MET A 127 3.41 -0.86 4.03
N PRO A 128 4.33 -0.86 3.04
CA PRO A 128 5.05 -2.06 2.64
C PRO A 128 5.83 -2.69 3.79
N GLU A 129 5.70 -4.00 3.96
CA GLU A 129 6.38 -4.73 5.03
C GLU A 129 7.89 -4.52 4.97
N GLN A 130 8.47 -4.63 3.78
CA GLN A 130 9.91 -4.49 3.57
C GLN A 130 10.44 -3.16 4.11
N ILE A 131 9.74 -2.07 3.80
CA ILE A 131 10.11 -0.72 4.23
C ILE A 131 9.98 -0.59 5.75
N ILE A 132 8.87 -1.08 6.33
CA ILE A 132 8.67 -1.02 7.78
C ILE A 132 9.73 -1.83 8.52
N ARG A 133 10.03 -3.04 8.04
CA ARG A 133 11.07 -3.90 8.65
C ARG A 133 12.46 -3.29 8.53
N GLU A 134 12.77 -2.67 7.40
CA GLU A 134 14.05 -1.98 7.22
C GLU A 134 14.18 -0.78 8.19
N ILE A 135 13.11 0.01 8.35
CA ILE A 135 13.08 1.12 9.33
C ILE A 135 13.29 0.59 10.77
N GLN A 136 12.71 -0.58 11.12
CA GLN A 136 12.94 -1.24 12.40
C GLN A 136 14.39 -1.70 12.56
N LYS A 137 14.99 -2.30 11.54
CA LYS A 137 16.42 -2.71 11.53
C LYS A 137 17.35 -1.52 11.74
N ARG A 138 17.02 -0.34 11.19
CA ARG A 138 17.75 0.90 11.43
C ARG A 138 17.53 1.51 12.83
N GLY A 139 16.80 0.80 13.71
CA GLY A 139 16.63 1.16 15.13
C GLY A 139 15.44 2.09 15.41
N LYS A 140 14.57 2.39 14.43
CA LYS A 140 13.39 3.20 14.66
C LYS A 140 12.26 2.36 15.28
N ARG A 141 11.66 2.86 16.36
CA ARG A 141 10.47 2.22 16.96
C ARG A 141 9.25 2.50 16.09
N ILE A 142 8.58 1.43 15.65
CA ILE A 142 7.33 1.50 14.91
C ILE A 142 6.16 1.53 15.89
N ASN A 143 5.31 2.54 15.76
CA ASN A 143 4.04 2.67 16.46
C ASN A 143 2.98 3.30 15.53
N SER A 144 1.73 3.37 15.98
CA SER A 144 0.61 3.89 15.18
C SER A 144 0.84 5.34 14.72
N LEU A 145 1.33 6.22 15.59
CA LEU A 145 1.61 7.63 15.25
C LEU A 145 2.71 7.75 14.18
N PHE A 146 3.76 6.94 14.30
CA PHE A 146 4.81 6.91 13.30
C PHE A 146 4.30 6.48 11.93
N LEU A 147 3.50 5.41 11.86
CA LEU A 147 2.93 4.95 10.59
C LEU A 147 1.97 5.99 9.98
N GLN A 148 1.13 6.64 10.80
CA GLN A 148 0.24 7.71 10.34
C GLN A 148 1.02 8.86 9.70
N SER A 149 2.04 9.38 10.40
CA SER A 149 2.83 10.52 9.92
C SER A 149 3.70 10.19 8.71
N THR A 150 4.21 8.96 8.62
CA THR A 150 5.13 8.53 7.57
C THR A 150 4.40 8.12 6.29
N PHE A 151 3.28 7.41 6.42
CA PHE A 151 2.55 6.82 5.29
C PHE A 151 1.21 7.50 4.99
N GLY A 152 0.79 8.48 5.77
CA GLY A 152 -0.46 9.21 5.55
C GLY A 152 -1.72 8.36 5.75
N VAL A 153 -1.66 7.36 6.63
CA VAL A 153 -2.77 6.43 6.90
C VAL A 153 -3.55 6.82 8.15
N SER A 154 -4.76 6.26 8.33
CA SER A 154 -5.55 6.45 9.55
C SER A 154 -4.95 5.68 10.73
N ALA A 155 -5.28 6.09 11.97
CA ALA A 155 -4.88 5.38 13.18
C ALA A 155 -5.31 3.91 13.15
N GLN A 156 -6.57 3.65 12.75
CA GLN A 156 -7.10 2.29 12.63
C GLN A 156 -6.29 1.42 11.63
N ALA A 157 -5.96 1.98 10.46
CA ALA A 157 -5.17 1.26 9.45
C ALA A 157 -3.74 0.98 9.96
N ALA A 158 -3.12 1.95 10.66
CA ALA A 158 -1.80 1.79 11.25
C ALA A 158 -1.78 0.72 12.34
N GLU A 159 -2.73 0.72 13.26
CA GLU A 159 -2.87 -0.29 14.31
C GLU A 159 -3.08 -1.70 13.73
N LYS A 160 -3.99 -1.81 12.76
CA LYS A 160 -4.25 -3.08 12.08
C LYS A 160 -3.05 -3.61 11.32
N ARG A 161 -2.24 -2.71 10.74
CA ARG A 161 -0.98 -3.10 10.08
C ARG A 161 0.02 -3.64 11.07
N ILE A 162 0.20 -2.99 12.22
CA ILE A 162 1.10 -3.46 13.29
C ILE A 162 0.68 -4.86 13.77
N GLU A 163 -0.62 -5.08 14.04
CA GLU A 163 -1.14 -6.39 14.42
C GLU A 163 -0.87 -7.47 13.36
N THR A 164 -1.06 -7.11 12.09
CA THR A 164 -0.82 -8.02 10.97
C THR A 164 0.64 -8.40 10.87
N LEU A 165 1.55 -7.40 10.92
CA LEU A 165 2.99 -7.63 10.85
C LEU A 165 3.53 -8.45 12.04
N ALA A 166 2.93 -8.30 13.22
CA ALA A 166 3.30 -9.11 14.39
C ALA A 166 2.94 -10.60 14.24
N LYS A 167 1.95 -10.91 13.40
CA LYS A 167 1.52 -12.30 13.10
C LYS A 167 2.25 -12.90 11.91
N MET A 168 2.87 -12.06 11.08
CA MET A 168 3.63 -12.50 9.91
C MET A 168 5.05 -12.91 10.32
N ASN A 169 5.41 -14.15 10.06
CA ASN A 169 6.80 -14.58 10.18
C ASN A 169 7.48 -14.44 8.82
N SER A 170 8.38 -13.46 8.69
CA SER A 170 9.12 -13.21 7.46
C SER A 170 10.05 -14.35 7.03
N GLU A 171 10.42 -15.24 7.96
CA GLU A 171 11.25 -16.42 7.66
C GLU A 171 10.48 -17.50 6.89
N TRP A 172 9.15 -17.54 7.02
CA TRP A 172 8.29 -18.54 6.38
C TRP A 172 7.73 -18.09 5.03
N ARG A 173 8.17 -16.94 4.54
CA ARG A 173 7.78 -16.48 3.21
C ARG A 173 8.38 -17.37 2.13
N SER A 174 7.59 -17.61 1.08
CA SER A 174 8.04 -18.30 -0.12
C SER A 174 9.17 -17.52 -0.83
N GLU A 175 9.93 -18.18 -1.66
CA GLU A 175 10.97 -17.51 -2.48
C GLU A 175 10.36 -16.43 -3.39
N ASN A 176 9.16 -16.68 -3.96
CA ASN A 176 8.44 -15.70 -4.77
C ASN A 176 8.07 -14.43 -4.00
N GLU A 177 7.77 -14.54 -2.70
CA GLU A 177 7.50 -13.37 -1.86
C GLU A 177 8.78 -12.59 -1.54
N LYS A 178 9.92 -13.29 -1.39
CA LYS A 178 11.22 -12.69 -1.09
C LYS A 178 11.85 -12.00 -2.31
N GLU A 179 11.50 -12.43 -3.52
CA GLU A 179 12.04 -11.86 -4.77
C GLU A 179 11.89 -10.33 -4.86
N PHE A 180 10.84 -9.77 -4.23
CA PHE A 180 10.58 -8.33 -4.25
C PHE A 180 11.34 -7.54 -3.19
N ASP A 181 11.94 -8.19 -2.18
CA ASP A 181 12.48 -7.50 -1.01
C ASP A 181 13.58 -6.51 -1.39
N ASP A 182 14.62 -6.98 -2.07
CA ASP A 182 15.76 -6.14 -2.47
C ASP A 182 15.36 -5.07 -3.49
N VAL A 183 14.47 -5.43 -4.43
CA VAL A 183 13.98 -4.49 -5.45
C VAL A 183 13.19 -3.34 -4.81
N ILE A 184 12.32 -3.64 -3.84
CA ILE A 184 11.54 -2.62 -3.12
C ILE A 184 12.47 -1.76 -2.27
N LEU A 185 13.41 -2.35 -1.52
CA LEU A 185 14.35 -1.60 -0.69
C LEU A 185 15.24 -0.68 -1.53
N PHE A 186 15.74 -1.16 -2.67
CA PHE A 186 16.51 -0.34 -3.60
C PHE A 186 15.69 0.82 -4.18
N ARG A 187 14.47 0.51 -4.65
CA ARG A 187 13.58 1.51 -5.25
C ARG A 187 13.23 2.65 -4.32
N TYR A 188 13.02 2.35 -3.04
CA TYR A 188 12.62 3.33 -2.03
C TYR A 188 13.76 3.75 -1.10
N ALA A 189 15.03 3.59 -1.53
CA ALA A 189 16.20 3.94 -0.72
C ALA A 189 16.21 5.41 -0.30
N ASP A 190 15.87 6.34 -1.20
CA ASP A 190 15.80 7.77 -0.88
C ASP A 190 14.73 8.09 0.18
N PHE A 191 13.56 7.43 0.07
CA PHE A 191 12.51 7.55 1.09
C PHE A 191 13.00 7.02 2.43
N LEU A 192 13.62 5.83 2.45
CA LEU A 192 14.17 5.22 3.66
C LEU A 192 15.23 6.11 4.31
N ASN A 193 16.15 6.67 3.54
CA ASN A 193 17.19 7.56 4.04
C ASN A 193 16.62 8.87 4.59
N LYS A 194 15.56 9.39 3.99
CA LYS A 194 14.85 10.57 4.50
C LYS A 194 14.14 10.31 5.84
N VAL A 195 13.50 9.15 5.99
CA VAL A 195 12.71 8.80 7.19
C VAL A 195 13.58 8.29 8.33
N CYS A 196 14.60 7.51 8.00
CA CYS A 196 15.53 6.90 8.93
C CYS A 196 16.90 6.73 8.26
N PRO A 197 17.77 7.76 8.32
CA PRO A 197 19.12 7.69 7.77
C PRO A 197 19.89 6.48 8.30
N ASN A 198 20.68 5.85 7.46
CA ASN A 198 21.52 4.74 7.87
C ASN A 198 22.67 5.28 8.72
N LYS A 199 22.79 4.84 9.96
CA LYS A 199 23.85 5.30 10.87
C LYS A 199 25.26 5.00 10.33
N TYR A 200 25.40 3.91 9.56
CA TYR A 200 26.70 3.53 8.99
C TYR A 200 27.17 4.48 7.89
N ASP A 201 26.27 5.01 7.05
CA ASP A 201 26.63 5.99 6.02
C ASP A 201 27.06 7.32 6.66
N TYR A 202 26.39 7.73 7.75
CA TYR A 202 26.72 8.96 8.49
C TYR A 202 28.07 8.84 9.20
N ASP A 203 28.36 7.71 9.81
CA ASP A 203 29.62 7.47 10.51
C ASP A 203 30.80 7.39 9.52
N PHE A 204 30.59 6.78 8.34
CA PHE A 204 31.63 6.67 7.31
C PHE A 204 32.01 8.04 6.72
N GLU A 205 31.04 8.86 6.35
CA GLU A 205 31.30 10.24 5.87
C GLU A 205 31.95 11.10 6.95
N TYR A 206 31.53 10.97 8.19
CA TYR A 206 32.11 11.69 9.32
C TYR A 206 33.54 11.23 9.62
N GLU A 207 33.80 9.93 9.64
CA GLU A 207 35.15 9.39 9.81
C GLU A 207 36.08 9.76 8.65
N TYR A 208 35.58 9.70 7.40
CA TYR A 208 36.32 10.09 6.21
C TYR A 208 36.66 11.58 6.23
N ALA A 209 35.72 12.44 6.58
CA ALA A 209 35.97 13.88 6.75
C ALA A 209 36.99 14.16 7.85
N ARG A 210 36.89 13.47 9.00
CA ARG A 210 37.88 13.57 10.09
C ARG A 210 39.27 13.06 9.70
N GLN A 211 39.33 12.08 8.83
CA GLN A 211 40.58 11.55 8.32
C GLN A 211 41.23 12.54 7.36
N GLN A 212 40.47 13.14 6.45
CA GLN A 212 40.94 14.20 5.57
C GLN A 212 41.43 15.45 6.36
N GLU A 213 40.70 15.84 7.41
CA GLU A 213 41.14 16.93 8.27
C GLU A 213 42.49 16.61 8.94
N ARG A 214 42.71 15.40 9.43
CA ARG A 214 43.99 14.97 10.01
C ARG A 214 45.10 14.94 9.00
N ASP A 215 44.85 14.48 7.78
CA ASP A 215 45.84 14.37 6.71
C ASP A 215 46.26 15.78 6.18
N ASN A 216 45.38 16.80 6.33
CA ASN A 216 45.67 18.19 5.99
C ASN A 216 46.44 18.96 7.08
N TRP A 217 46.67 18.35 8.26
CA TRP A 217 47.44 18.97 9.37
C TRP A 217 48.92 18.60 9.37
N TYR A 218 49.35 17.76 8.42
CA TYR A 218 50.74 17.38 8.19
C TYR A 218 51.17 17.76 6.75
#